data_377f35585e5fec66e5fce25428d1549b
#
_entry.id   377f35585e5fec66e5fce25428d1549b
#
_cell.length_a   1.000
_cell.length_b   1.000
_cell.length_c   1.000
_cell.angle_alpha   90.00
_cell.angle_beta   90.00
_cell.angle_gamma   90.00
#
_symmetry.space_group_name_H-M   'P 1'
#
loop_
_entity.id
_entity.type
_entity.pdbx_description
1 polymer ?
#
loop_
_entity_poly.entity_id
_entity_poly.type
_entity_poly.pdbx_seq_one_letter_code
_entity_poly.pdbx_strand_id
1 'polypeptide(L)'
;MCQMNTGTYGIKKLYKSALGVLCLIMLIFPPVGSADDTQLVVVISSSRYEYEQASRAFLNTVAENAENIVTEKRLFLPGPGGEGAFWASIGESTPALIITVGTPSTESALKYVKDTPLVCTMVLGGFNSFVPFPYPADSIPEFSGVTLSIPFQKQLELLRDALPTVRRVGLLFTNASSKDQHSAGEIARKLGLRLIEARIDSDRDVPRALRSILSDIEVLWIPPDIQIYRRDALNFILEECYRKNVPVMAYSKQLAVAGAALAMDIDYQDIGRQTADLVLGKLSRKQLALNRIETPRTVLLYINEKVALGLGLHIPRKVSSSSFIVGREDRQK
;
A
#
# COMPACT_ATOMS: atom_id res chain seq x y z
N MET A 1 -14.06 94.98 7.92
CA MET A 1 -15.19 94.09 7.77
C MET A 1 -14.63 92.68 7.67
N CYS A 2 -14.84 91.97 8.74
CA CYS A 2 -14.25 90.69 9.02
C CYS A 2 -15.26 89.58 8.58
N GLN A 3 -14.86 88.55 7.84
CA GLN A 3 -15.63 87.33 7.76
C GLN A 3 -14.75 86.17 8.09
N MET A 4 -15.12 85.51 9.19
CA MET A 4 -14.63 84.22 9.62
C MET A 4 -15.15 83.15 8.66
N ASN A 5 -14.28 82.21 8.29
CA ASN A 5 -14.68 80.96 7.65
C ASN A 5 -14.13 79.85 8.51
N THR A 6 -15.04 79.17 9.20
CA THR A 6 -14.80 78.13 10.16
C THR A 6 -14.61 76.74 9.45
N GLY A 7 -13.61 76.04 9.85
CA GLY A 7 -13.20 74.73 9.30
C GLY A 7 -14.15 73.61 9.60
N THR A 8 -14.40 72.85 8.59
CA THR A 8 -15.07 71.50 8.65
C THR A 8 -14.39 70.50 7.73
N TYR A 9 -13.07 70.46 7.70
CA TYR A 9 -12.32 69.57 6.84
C TYR A 9 -11.45 68.53 7.55
N GLY A 10 -11.51 68.46 8.89
CA GLY A 10 -10.58 67.59 9.68
C GLY A 10 -11.05 66.20 10.06
N ILE A 11 -12.33 65.94 10.01
CA ILE A 11 -12.86 64.69 10.68
C ILE A 11 -13.13 63.52 9.71
N LYS A 12 -13.32 63.79 8.41
CA LYS A 12 -13.60 62.68 7.43
C LYS A 12 -12.38 61.86 6.96
N LYS A 13 -11.16 62.32 7.26
CA LYS A 13 -9.93 61.63 6.82
C LYS A 13 -9.41 60.61 7.84
N LEU A 14 -9.80 60.73 9.11
CA LEU A 14 -9.37 59.79 10.17
C LEU A 14 -10.20 58.48 10.20
N TYR A 15 -11.47 58.54 9.77
CA TYR A 15 -12.31 57.32 9.75
C TYR A 15 -12.00 56.34 8.61
N LYS A 16 -11.42 56.79 7.49
CA LYS A 16 -11.03 55.91 6.39
C LYS A 16 -9.74 55.13 6.66
N SER A 17 -8.85 55.62 7.51
CA SER A 17 -7.63 54.94 7.89
C SER A 17 -7.86 53.88 9.00
N ALA A 18 -8.81 54.10 9.91
CA ALA A 18 -9.13 53.15 10.97
C ALA A 18 -9.89 51.92 10.46
N LEU A 19 -10.77 52.07 9.45
CA LEU A 19 -11.47 50.96 8.83
C LEU A 19 -10.56 50.09 7.95
N GLY A 20 -9.55 50.68 7.30
CA GLY A 20 -8.57 49.99 6.49
C GLY A 20 -7.60 49.10 7.31
N VAL A 21 -7.26 49.53 8.52
CA VAL A 21 -6.37 48.77 9.43
C VAL A 21 -7.14 47.64 10.13
N LEU A 22 -8.44 47.82 10.39
CA LEU A 22 -9.26 46.77 10.99
C LEU A 22 -9.53 45.59 10.01
N CYS A 23 -9.65 45.84 8.68
CA CYS A 23 -9.77 44.82 7.68
C CYS A 23 -8.45 44.08 7.36
N LEU A 24 -7.29 44.69 7.60
CA LEU A 24 -5.98 44.11 7.35
C LEU A 24 -5.51 43.18 8.48
N ILE A 25 -6.04 43.33 9.68
CA ILE A 25 -5.71 42.49 10.85
C ILE A 25 -6.54 41.19 10.85
N MET A 26 -7.67 41.10 10.13
CA MET A 26 -8.46 39.86 10.00
C MET A 26 -7.90 38.84 9.02
N LEU A 27 -6.84 39.17 8.28
CA LEU A 27 -6.26 38.26 7.25
C LEU A 27 -5.00 37.53 7.69
N ILE A 28 -4.58 37.65 8.96
CA ILE A 28 -3.32 37.05 9.46
C ILE A 28 -3.56 35.95 10.51
N PHE A 29 -4.79 35.71 10.94
CA PHE A 29 -5.06 34.52 11.75
C PHE A 29 -5.40 33.36 10.82
N PRO A 30 -4.62 32.28 10.84
CA PRO A 30 -5.08 31.01 10.23
C PRO A 30 -6.42 30.67 10.89
N PRO A 31 -7.36 30.05 10.18
CA PRO A 31 -8.61 29.63 10.79
C PRO A 31 -8.25 28.75 12.00
N VAL A 32 -8.58 29.25 13.19
CA VAL A 32 -8.51 28.44 14.41
C VAL A 32 -9.52 27.34 14.17
N GLY A 33 -9.04 26.10 13.98
CA GLY A 33 -9.90 24.93 13.93
C GLY A 33 -10.86 24.97 15.10
N SER A 34 -12.10 24.56 14.89
CA SER A 34 -13.07 24.54 15.99
C SER A 34 -12.53 23.60 17.08
N ALA A 35 -12.85 23.85 18.34
CA ALA A 35 -12.37 23.05 19.48
C ALA A 35 -12.80 21.57 19.43
N ASP A 36 -13.57 21.17 18.41
CA ASP A 36 -14.09 19.81 18.15
C ASP A 36 -13.39 19.09 16.99
N ASP A 37 -12.39 19.70 16.31
CA ASP A 37 -11.73 19.08 15.17
C ASP A 37 -10.79 17.95 15.58
N THR A 38 -10.98 16.78 14.99
CA THR A 38 -10.11 15.62 15.18
C THR A 38 -8.92 15.70 14.25
N GLN A 39 -7.71 15.88 14.80
CA GLN A 39 -6.50 15.97 13.99
C GLN A 39 -5.92 14.59 13.65
N LEU A 40 -5.69 14.33 12.37
CA LEU A 40 -4.98 13.14 11.87
C LEU A 40 -3.69 13.57 11.19
N VAL A 41 -2.62 12.80 11.42
CA VAL A 41 -1.35 13.00 10.70
C VAL A 41 -1.05 11.80 9.82
N VAL A 42 -0.86 12.02 8.52
CA VAL A 42 -0.52 11.01 7.52
C VAL A 42 0.95 11.10 7.17
N VAL A 43 1.74 10.11 7.53
CA VAL A 43 3.19 10.05 7.29
C VAL A 43 3.49 9.06 6.17
N ILE A 44 3.96 9.56 5.03
CA ILE A 44 4.31 8.73 3.86
C ILE A 44 5.80 8.43 3.79
N SER A 45 6.18 7.18 3.53
CA SER A 45 7.58 6.74 3.48
C SER A 45 8.37 7.31 2.30
N SER A 46 7.72 7.63 1.19
CA SER A 46 8.34 8.26 0.02
C SER A 46 7.28 8.80 -0.95
N SER A 47 7.69 9.67 -1.88
CA SER A 47 6.81 10.20 -2.94
C SER A 47 6.67 9.25 -4.14
N ARG A 48 6.78 7.93 -3.95
CA ARG A 48 6.54 6.95 -5.01
C ARG A 48 5.07 6.93 -5.38
N TYR A 49 4.82 6.66 -6.67
CA TYR A 49 3.47 6.69 -7.24
C TYR A 49 2.45 5.88 -6.43
N GLU A 50 2.82 4.69 -6.00
CA GLU A 50 1.95 3.76 -5.26
C GLU A 50 1.52 4.35 -3.90
N TYR A 51 2.46 4.95 -3.17
CA TYR A 51 2.19 5.58 -1.88
C TYR A 51 1.35 6.86 -2.04
N GLU A 52 1.63 7.64 -3.09
CA GLU A 52 0.83 8.82 -3.42
C GLU A 52 -0.61 8.48 -3.79
N GLN A 53 -0.84 7.40 -4.56
CA GLN A 53 -2.18 6.95 -4.90
C GLN A 53 -2.97 6.52 -3.65
N ALA A 54 -2.37 5.73 -2.76
CA ALA A 54 -3.00 5.28 -1.53
C ALA A 54 -3.28 6.45 -0.58
N SER A 55 -2.30 7.32 -0.32
CA SER A 55 -2.47 8.46 0.58
C SER A 55 -3.50 9.47 0.07
N ARG A 56 -3.54 9.75 -1.24
CA ARG A 56 -4.53 10.63 -1.85
C ARG A 56 -5.95 10.07 -1.73
N ALA A 57 -6.12 8.78 -2.03
CA ALA A 57 -7.42 8.14 -1.90
C ALA A 57 -7.90 8.13 -0.44
N PHE A 58 -7.00 7.88 0.52
CA PHE A 58 -7.30 8.00 1.94
C PHE A 58 -7.80 9.41 2.30
N LEU A 59 -7.02 10.45 1.96
CA LEU A 59 -7.34 11.84 2.28
C LEU A 59 -8.68 12.29 1.67
N ASN A 60 -8.92 11.94 0.40
CA ASN A 60 -10.18 12.26 -0.27
C ASN A 60 -11.37 11.57 0.43
N THR A 61 -11.25 10.27 0.74
CA THR A 61 -12.32 9.52 1.39
C THR A 61 -12.62 10.08 2.79
N VAL A 62 -11.61 10.47 3.56
CA VAL A 62 -11.82 11.12 4.87
C VAL A 62 -12.53 12.46 4.70
N ALA A 63 -12.07 13.32 3.77
CA ALA A 63 -12.68 14.62 3.53
C ALA A 63 -14.12 14.56 3.03
N GLU A 64 -14.47 13.51 2.25
CA GLU A 64 -15.84 13.30 1.74
C GLU A 64 -16.81 12.79 2.82
N ASN A 65 -16.32 12.16 3.90
CA ASN A 65 -17.15 11.45 4.87
C ASN A 65 -17.11 12.02 6.28
N ALA A 66 -16.28 13.03 6.55
CA ALA A 66 -16.17 13.63 7.89
C ALA A 66 -15.72 15.10 7.81
N GLU A 67 -16.61 16.03 8.17
CA GLU A 67 -16.34 17.47 8.14
C GLU A 67 -15.48 17.95 9.32
N ASN A 68 -15.48 17.23 10.43
CA ASN A 68 -14.76 17.57 11.66
C ASN A 68 -13.39 16.89 11.77
N ILE A 69 -12.83 16.40 10.67
CA ILE A 69 -11.50 15.79 10.63
C ILE A 69 -10.55 16.68 9.85
N VAL A 70 -9.48 17.12 10.50
CA VAL A 70 -8.37 17.84 9.88
C VAL A 70 -7.22 16.88 9.64
N THR A 71 -6.74 16.80 8.41
CA THR A 71 -5.65 15.90 8.02
C THR A 71 -4.39 16.68 7.66
N GLU A 72 -3.25 16.31 8.22
CA GLU A 72 -1.94 16.81 7.84
C GLU A 72 -1.12 15.69 7.17
N LYS A 73 -0.54 15.96 5.99
CA LYS A 73 0.32 15.01 5.29
C LYS A 73 1.78 15.42 5.44
N ARG A 74 2.63 14.48 5.89
CA ARG A 74 4.07 14.65 6.01
C ARG A 74 4.84 13.56 5.26
N LEU A 75 5.95 13.94 4.64
CA LEU A 75 6.90 12.98 4.08
C LEU A 75 7.87 12.56 5.19
N PHE A 76 8.10 11.24 5.33
CA PHE A 76 9.07 10.69 6.28
C PHE A 76 10.50 10.98 5.83
N LEU A 77 11.02 12.11 6.27
CA LEU A 77 12.38 12.58 6.02
C LEU A 77 13.00 12.95 7.36
N PRO A 78 13.55 11.99 8.11
CA PRO A 78 14.19 12.30 9.37
C PRO A 78 15.44 13.16 9.12
N GLY A 79 15.40 14.40 9.62
CA GLY A 79 16.47 15.39 9.50
C GLY A 79 17.52 15.28 10.60
N PRO A 80 18.27 16.35 10.88
CA PRO A 80 19.17 16.43 12.03
C PRO A 80 18.43 16.08 13.33
N GLY A 81 19.01 15.17 14.12
CA GLY A 81 18.35 14.59 15.31
C GLY A 81 17.66 13.26 15.03
N GLY A 82 17.52 12.86 13.75
CA GLY A 82 17.07 11.55 13.36
C GLY A 82 15.57 11.31 13.50
N GLU A 83 15.19 10.04 13.51
CA GLU A 83 13.80 9.60 13.55
C GLU A 83 13.06 10.06 14.80
N GLY A 84 13.73 10.02 15.97
CA GLY A 84 13.13 10.44 17.24
C GLY A 84 12.66 11.90 17.22
N ALA A 85 13.49 12.82 16.69
CA ALA A 85 13.12 14.23 16.55
C ALA A 85 11.96 14.43 15.57
N PHE A 86 11.94 13.67 14.48
CA PHE A 86 10.82 13.70 13.53
C PHE A 86 9.48 13.35 14.21
N TRP A 87 9.43 12.23 14.95
CA TRP A 87 8.22 11.80 15.65
C TRP A 87 7.83 12.72 16.81
N ALA A 88 8.82 13.25 17.54
CA ALA A 88 8.57 14.26 18.58
C ALA A 88 7.87 15.51 18.01
N SER A 89 8.30 16.00 16.83
CA SER A 89 7.66 17.16 16.17
C SER A 89 6.21 16.89 15.74
N ILE A 90 5.85 15.63 15.45
CA ILE A 90 4.46 15.23 15.21
C ILE A 90 3.68 15.21 16.51
N GLY A 91 4.28 14.71 17.59
CA GLY A 91 3.66 14.68 18.92
C GLY A 91 3.29 16.06 19.47
N GLU A 92 4.03 17.13 19.10
CA GLU A 92 3.71 18.51 19.48
C GLU A 92 2.32 18.97 19.03
N SER A 93 1.81 18.44 17.92
CA SER A 93 0.45 18.72 17.43
C SER A 93 -0.64 17.89 18.10
N THR A 94 -0.27 16.96 18.99
CA THR A 94 -1.18 16.05 19.72
C THR A 94 -2.25 15.40 18.84
N PRO A 95 -1.86 14.72 17.75
CA PRO A 95 -2.84 14.13 16.84
C PRO A 95 -3.64 13.00 17.53
N ALA A 96 -4.92 12.90 17.21
CA ALA A 96 -5.79 11.84 17.71
C ALA A 96 -5.41 10.47 17.13
N LEU A 97 -4.80 10.44 15.94
CA LEU A 97 -4.36 9.24 15.25
C LEU A 97 -3.23 9.57 14.25
N ILE A 98 -2.26 8.68 14.14
CA ILE A 98 -1.22 8.75 13.10
C ILE A 98 -1.43 7.64 12.09
N ILE A 99 -1.45 7.98 10.81
CA ILE A 99 -1.51 7.04 9.70
C ILE A 99 -0.14 6.95 9.04
N THR A 100 0.45 5.76 8.99
CA THR A 100 1.73 5.54 8.31
C THR A 100 1.51 4.83 6.98
N VAL A 101 2.16 5.32 5.91
CA VAL A 101 2.06 4.79 4.56
C VAL A 101 3.41 4.22 4.13
N GLY A 102 3.54 2.90 4.11
CA GLY A 102 4.75 2.17 3.77
C GLY A 102 5.55 1.68 4.98
N THR A 103 6.38 0.66 4.75
CA THR A 103 7.16 -0.03 5.79
C THR A 103 8.10 0.89 6.56
N PRO A 104 8.94 1.77 5.94
CA PRO A 104 9.89 2.58 6.68
C PRO A 104 9.27 3.51 7.72
N SER A 105 8.20 4.25 7.36
CA SER A 105 7.51 5.13 8.31
C SER A 105 6.80 4.34 9.40
N THR A 106 6.27 3.14 9.08
CA THR A 106 5.58 2.28 10.05
C THR A 106 6.53 1.71 11.09
N GLU A 107 7.66 1.14 10.66
CA GLU A 107 8.68 0.59 11.58
C GLU A 107 9.25 1.67 12.50
N SER A 108 9.52 2.84 11.93
CA SER A 108 10.00 3.97 12.71
C SER A 108 8.94 4.47 13.70
N ALA A 109 7.67 4.59 13.29
CA ALA A 109 6.59 4.99 14.18
C ALA A 109 6.44 4.01 15.36
N LEU A 110 6.44 2.71 15.13
CA LEU A 110 6.35 1.69 16.18
C LEU A 110 7.49 1.79 17.22
N LYS A 111 8.64 2.28 16.80
CA LYS A 111 9.79 2.47 17.68
C LYS A 111 9.66 3.73 18.57
N TYR A 112 9.17 4.83 18.02
CA TYR A 112 9.23 6.14 18.67
C TYR A 112 7.88 6.67 19.18
N VAL A 113 6.75 6.28 18.59
CA VAL A 113 5.41 6.68 19.03
C VAL A 113 4.91 5.70 20.10
N LYS A 114 4.43 6.20 21.24
CA LYS A 114 3.97 5.35 22.35
C LYS A 114 2.50 5.57 22.72
N ASP A 115 2.08 6.81 22.78
CA ASP A 115 0.77 7.19 23.35
C ASP A 115 -0.29 7.49 22.30
N THR A 116 0.10 7.70 21.03
CA THR A 116 -0.83 7.99 19.94
C THR A 116 -1.14 6.70 19.16
N PRO A 117 -2.42 6.37 18.94
CA PRO A 117 -2.81 5.22 18.13
C PRO A 117 -2.26 5.32 16.70
N LEU A 118 -1.89 4.15 16.14
CA LEU A 118 -1.31 4.02 14.80
C LEU A 118 -2.22 3.21 13.88
N VAL A 119 -2.39 3.69 12.65
CA VAL A 119 -2.94 2.89 11.55
C VAL A 119 -1.92 2.84 10.43
N CYS A 120 -1.46 1.65 10.08
CA CYS A 120 -0.54 1.47 8.96
C CYS A 120 -1.27 1.12 7.66
N THR A 121 -0.70 1.52 6.55
CA THR A 121 -1.12 1.08 5.22
C THR A 121 0.07 0.92 4.29
N MET A 122 -0.10 0.21 3.18
CA MET A 122 0.95 -0.02 2.18
C MET A 122 2.19 -0.71 2.75
N VAL A 123 2.00 -1.68 3.64
CA VAL A 123 3.07 -2.37 4.37
C VAL A 123 3.12 -3.83 3.94
N LEU A 124 4.32 -4.36 3.65
CA LEU A 124 4.50 -5.77 3.28
C LEU A 124 4.46 -6.67 4.53
N GLY A 125 3.81 -7.82 4.43
CA GLY A 125 3.75 -8.83 5.49
C GLY A 125 2.54 -8.70 6.41
N GLY A 126 2.38 -9.66 7.33
CA GLY A 126 1.34 -9.66 8.36
C GLY A 126 1.82 -8.99 9.66
N PHE A 127 0.94 -8.86 10.65
CA PHE A 127 1.25 -8.25 11.95
C PHE A 127 2.55 -8.78 12.58
N ASN A 128 2.76 -10.09 12.56
CA ASN A 128 3.97 -10.73 13.12
C ASN A 128 5.25 -10.38 12.34
N SER A 129 5.15 -9.81 11.14
CA SER A 129 6.30 -9.39 10.35
C SER A 129 6.73 -7.96 10.69
N PHE A 130 5.82 -7.14 11.25
CA PHE A 130 6.06 -5.74 11.61
C PHE A 130 6.40 -5.55 13.07
N VAL A 131 5.86 -6.41 13.91
CA VAL A 131 6.21 -6.45 15.33
C VAL A 131 7.26 -7.54 15.46
N PRO A 132 8.55 -7.24 15.22
CA PRO A 132 9.60 -8.21 15.51
C PRO A 132 9.49 -8.51 17.00
N PHE A 133 9.08 -9.73 17.35
CA PHE A 133 9.16 -10.17 18.72
C PHE A 133 10.60 -9.96 19.21
N PRO A 134 10.86 -9.33 20.37
CA PRO A 134 9.95 -9.17 21.47
C PRO A 134 9.71 -7.70 21.89
N TYR A 135 8.66 -7.06 21.38
CA TYR A 135 8.15 -5.91 22.11
C TYR A 135 7.20 -6.45 23.18
N PRO A 136 7.32 -6.07 24.46
CA PRO A 136 6.28 -6.29 25.44
C PRO A 136 4.95 -5.75 24.88
N ALA A 137 3.88 -6.50 25.03
CA ALA A 137 2.57 -6.10 24.51
C ALA A 137 2.16 -4.69 24.95
N ASP A 138 2.61 -4.29 26.15
CA ASP A 138 2.36 -2.98 26.76
C ASP A 138 3.23 -1.84 26.18
N SER A 139 4.20 -2.12 25.32
CA SER A 139 5.13 -1.13 24.75
C SER A 139 4.77 -0.70 23.32
N ILE A 140 3.75 -1.30 22.73
CA ILE A 140 3.29 -0.98 21.38
C ILE A 140 2.06 -0.08 21.50
N PRO A 141 1.99 1.04 20.75
CA PRO A 141 0.78 1.84 20.70
C PRO A 141 -0.37 1.00 20.11
N GLU A 142 -1.58 1.43 20.34
CA GLU A 142 -2.75 0.84 19.69
C GLU A 142 -2.54 0.84 18.17
N PHE A 143 -2.51 -0.36 17.56
CA PHE A 143 -2.05 -0.55 16.18
C PHE A 143 -3.06 -1.32 15.33
N SER A 144 -3.34 -0.82 14.14
CA SER A 144 -4.17 -1.51 13.14
C SER A 144 -3.70 -1.14 11.74
N GLY A 145 -4.23 -1.79 10.71
CA GLY A 145 -3.88 -1.38 9.36
C GLY A 145 -4.35 -2.29 8.24
N VAL A 146 -3.95 -1.92 7.01
CA VAL A 146 -4.20 -2.66 5.79
C VAL A 146 -2.87 -2.97 5.11
N THR A 147 -2.55 -4.26 4.96
CA THR A 147 -1.27 -4.69 4.37
C THR A 147 -1.33 -4.76 2.84
N LEU A 148 -0.16 -4.95 2.21
CA LEU A 148 -0.05 -5.27 0.77
C LEU A 148 -0.10 -6.78 0.50
N SER A 149 -0.22 -7.62 1.53
CA SER A 149 -0.13 -9.07 1.37
C SER A 149 -1.44 -9.66 0.88
N ILE A 150 -1.45 -10.15 -0.34
CA ILE A 150 -2.55 -10.95 -0.86
C ILE A 150 -2.46 -12.35 -0.21
N PRO A 151 -3.49 -12.84 0.49
CA PRO A 151 -3.47 -14.17 1.09
C PRO A 151 -3.19 -15.29 0.07
N PHE A 152 -2.38 -16.27 0.41
CA PHE A 152 -2.05 -17.40 -0.49
C PHE A 152 -3.28 -18.14 -0.99
N GLN A 153 -4.30 -18.26 -0.15
CA GLN A 153 -5.58 -18.83 -0.58
C GLN A 153 -6.14 -18.06 -1.78
N LYS A 154 -6.20 -16.72 -1.71
CA LYS A 154 -6.70 -15.89 -2.80
C LYS A 154 -5.82 -15.99 -4.05
N GLN A 155 -4.49 -16.03 -3.85
CA GLN A 155 -3.55 -16.19 -4.97
C GLN A 155 -3.76 -17.51 -5.71
N LEU A 156 -3.85 -18.63 -4.99
CA LEU A 156 -4.03 -19.96 -5.57
C LEU A 156 -5.44 -20.18 -6.13
N GLU A 157 -6.47 -19.56 -5.55
CA GLU A 157 -7.82 -19.53 -6.12
C GLU A 157 -7.83 -18.82 -7.48
N LEU A 158 -7.22 -17.63 -7.58
CA LEU A 158 -7.12 -16.89 -8.84
C LEU A 158 -6.30 -17.66 -9.89
N LEU A 159 -5.22 -18.34 -9.48
CA LEU A 159 -4.44 -19.21 -10.35
C LEU A 159 -5.30 -20.35 -10.91
N ARG A 160 -6.01 -21.07 -10.05
CA ARG A 160 -6.90 -22.17 -10.43
C ARG A 160 -8.02 -21.70 -11.35
N ASP A 161 -8.61 -20.54 -11.06
CA ASP A 161 -9.70 -20.00 -11.86
C ASP A 161 -9.23 -19.52 -13.24
N ALA A 162 -8.00 -18.97 -13.33
CA ALA A 162 -7.39 -18.55 -14.57
C ALA A 162 -6.87 -19.74 -15.42
N LEU A 163 -6.37 -20.79 -14.78
CA LEU A 163 -5.77 -21.98 -15.40
C LEU A 163 -6.42 -23.26 -14.85
N PRO A 164 -7.68 -23.56 -15.18
CA PRO A 164 -8.46 -24.61 -14.53
C PRO A 164 -7.96 -26.03 -14.81
N THR A 165 -7.13 -26.23 -15.83
CA THR A 165 -6.53 -27.53 -16.17
C THR A 165 -5.24 -27.82 -15.40
N VAL A 166 -4.61 -26.80 -14.80
CA VAL A 166 -3.36 -26.92 -14.05
C VAL A 166 -3.59 -27.68 -12.75
N ARG A 167 -2.66 -28.56 -12.43
CA ARG A 167 -2.63 -29.35 -11.18
C ARG A 167 -1.29 -29.25 -10.47
N ARG A 168 -0.19 -29.05 -11.19
CA ARG A 168 1.18 -29.01 -10.64
C ARG A 168 1.72 -27.58 -10.72
N VAL A 169 1.91 -26.99 -9.55
CA VAL A 169 2.35 -25.60 -9.38
C VAL A 169 3.76 -25.58 -8.82
N GLY A 170 4.68 -24.98 -9.52
CA GLY A 170 6.06 -24.78 -9.06
C GLY A 170 6.17 -23.61 -8.08
N LEU A 171 7.00 -23.76 -7.07
CA LEU A 171 7.33 -22.72 -6.09
C LEU A 171 8.82 -22.75 -5.75
N LEU A 172 9.49 -21.60 -5.86
CA LEU A 172 10.81 -21.41 -5.30
C LEU A 172 10.67 -20.75 -3.92
N PHE A 173 11.37 -21.25 -2.91
CA PHE A 173 11.25 -20.76 -1.53
C PHE A 173 12.61 -20.65 -0.83
N THR A 174 12.70 -19.80 0.20
CA THR A 174 13.84 -19.68 1.10
C THR A 174 13.52 -20.24 2.48
N ASN A 175 14.54 -20.42 3.32
CA ASN A 175 14.33 -20.78 4.72
C ASN A 175 13.51 -19.73 5.48
N ALA A 176 13.65 -18.45 5.14
CA ALA A 176 12.87 -17.37 5.74
C ALA A 176 11.36 -17.50 5.46
N SER A 177 10.99 -18.04 4.30
CA SER A 177 9.61 -18.26 3.89
C SER A 177 9.06 -19.66 4.23
N SER A 178 9.79 -20.48 4.98
CA SER A 178 9.41 -21.89 5.24
C SER A 178 8.07 -22.08 5.98
N LYS A 179 7.70 -21.15 6.89
CA LYS A 179 6.38 -21.18 7.57
C LYS A 179 5.25 -20.88 6.59
N ASP A 180 5.47 -19.91 5.72
CA ASP A 180 4.51 -19.51 4.69
C ASP A 180 4.35 -20.61 3.64
N GLN A 181 5.43 -21.32 3.28
CA GLN A 181 5.45 -22.47 2.41
C GLN A 181 4.56 -23.60 2.93
N HIS A 182 4.68 -23.97 4.22
CA HIS A 182 3.84 -25.03 4.80
C HIS A 182 2.35 -24.68 4.68
N SER A 183 1.99 -23.45 5.00
CA SER A 183 0.63 -22.93 4.86
C SER A 183 0.17 -22.96 3.40
N ALA A 184 1.03 -22.56 2.45
CA ALA A 184 0.74 -22.60 1.02
C ALA A 184 0.48 -24.02 0.52
N GLY A 185 1.27 -25.00 0.97
CA GLY A 185 1.10 -26.42 0.62
C GLY A 185 -0.24 -26.99 1.07
N GLU A 186 -0.70 -26.66 2.28
CA GLU A 186 -2.00 -27.07 2.77
C GLU A 186 -3.16 -26.45 1.98
N ILE A 187 -3.06 -25.15 1.67
CA ILE A 187 -4.04 -24.44 0.87
C ILE A 187 -4.11 -25.02 -0.54
N ALA A 188 -2.98 -25.21 -1.19
CA ALA A 188 -2.90 -25.81 -2.52
C ALA A 188 -3.61 -27.15 -2.58
N ARG A 189 -3.34 -28.05 -1.62
CA ARG A 189 -3.96 -29.38 -1.53
C ARG A 189 -5.49 -29.30 -1.38
N LYS A 190 -6.00 -28.36 -0.57
CA LYS A 190 -7.45 -28.11 -0.43
C LYS A 190 -8.09 -27.66 -1.74
N LEU A 191 -7.33 -26.95 -2.59
CA LEU A 191 -7.77 -26.48 -3.90
C LEU A 191 -7.56 -27.51 -5.04
N GLY A 192 -7.08 -28.72 -4.72
CA GLY A 192 -6.77 -29.77 -5.70
C GLY A 192 -5.49 -29.52 -6.50
N LEU A 193 -4.60 -28.66 -5.98
CA LEU A 193 -3.30 -28.34 -6.54
C LEU A 193 -2.19 -29.06 -5.79
N ARG A 194 -1.11 -29.42 -6.49
CA ARG A 194 0.11 -29.97 -5.91
C ARG A 194 1.24 -28.96 -6.08
N LEU A 195 1.82 -28.52 -4.98
CA LEU A 195 3.05 -27.73 -5.04
C LEU A 195 4.25 -28.64 -5.30
N ILE A 196 5.09 -28.23 -6.25
CA ILE A 196 6.40 -28.81 -6.54
C ILE A 196 7.42 -27.73 -6.22
N GLU A 197 8.23 -27.98 -5.22
CA GLU A 197 8.97 -26.96 -4.53
C GLU A 197 10.47 -27.17 -4.72
N ALA A 198 11.21 -26.06 -4.91
CA ALA A 198 12.65 -26.07 -4.89
C ALA A 198 13.17 -24.98 -3.94
N ARG A 199 14.04 -25.41 -3.04
CA ARG A 199 14.68 -24.53 -2.07
C ARG A 199 15.82 -23.78 -2.73
N ILE A 200 15.97 -22.51 -2.38
CA ILE A 200 17.08 -21.65 -2.71
C ILE A 200 17.63 -20.98 -1.45
N ASP A 201 18.93 -20.81 -1.37
CA ASP A 201 19.61 -20.11 -0.27
C ASP A 201 20.09 -18.73 -0.70
N SER A 202 20.18 -18.49 -2.02
CA SER A 202 20.54 -17.21 -2.64
C SER A 202 19.96 -17.07 -4.05
N ASP A 203 20.01 -15.85 -4.60
CA ASP A 203 19.62 -15.57 -5.99
C ASP A 203 20.44 -16.37 -7.03
N ARG A 204 21.68 -16.75 -6.70
CA ARG A 204 22.55 -17.58 -7.53
C ARG A 204 22.06 -19.01 -7.69
N ASP A 205 21.27 -19.50 -6.75
CA ASP A 205 20.70 -20.85 -6.79
C ASP A 205 19.49 -20.95 -7.70
N VAL A 206 18.85 -19.82 -8.04
CA VAL A 206 17.62 -19.76 -8.84
C VAL A 206 17.73 -20.55 -10.14
N PRO A 207 18.78 -20.46 -10.97
CA PRO A 207 18.85 -21.22 -12.21
C PRO A 207 18.84 -22.72 -11.99
N ARG A 208 19.57 -23.22 -10.99
CA ARG A 208 19.64 -24.64 -10.66
C ARG A 208 18.31 -25.13 -10.09
N ALA A 209 17.76 -24.43 -9.12
CA ALA A 209 16.52 -24.77 -8.45
C ALA A 209 15.34 -24.77 -9.44
N LEU A 210 15.22 -23.74 -10.29
CA LEU A 210 14.18 -23.67 -11.30
C LEU A 210 14.26 -24.87 -12.25
N ARG A 211 15.45 -25.16 -12.82
CA ARG A 211 15.62 -26.28 -13.76
C ARG A 211 15.30 -27.62 -13.14
N SER A 212 15.49 -27.81 -11.83
CA SER A 212 15.20 -29.08 -11.16
C SER A 212 13.72 -29.44 -11.08
N ILE A 213 12.83 -28.43 -11.17
CA ILE A 213 11.38 -28.63 -11.09
C ILE A 213 10.64 -28.35 -12.41
N LEU A 214 11.31 -27.71 -13.37
CA LEU A 214 10.65 -27.11 -14.54
C LEU A 214 9.97 -28.16 -15.46
N SER A 215 10.45 -29.38 -15.50
CA SER A 215 9.81 -30.52 -16.24
C SER A 215 8.57 -31.07 -15.54
N ASP A 216 8.43 -30.83 -14.24
CA ASP A 216 7.39 -31.45 -13.42
C ASP A 216 6.23 -30.52 -13.12
N ILE A 217 6.35 -29.23 -13.48
CA ILE A 217 5.35 -28.20 -13.21
C ILE A 217 4.58 -27.80 -14.48
N GLU A 218 3.37 -27.29 -14.28
CA GLU A 218 2.48 -26.78 -15.34
C GLU A 218 2.35 -25.25 -15.29
N VAL A 219 2.72 -24.65 -14.17
CA VAL A 219 2.79 -23.21 -13.95
C VAL A 219 3.82 -22.95 -12.86
N LEU A 220 4.58 -21.87 -12.98
CA LEU A 220 5.39 -21.36 -11.88
C LEU A 220 4.63 -20.22 -11.18
N TRP A 221 4.40 -20.36 -9.87
CA TRP A 221 3.85 -19.31 -9.04
C TRP A 221 4.96 -18.57 -8.29
N ILE A 222 4.99 -17.24 -8.45
CA ILE A 222 5.96 -16.36 -7.83
C ILE A 222 5.23 -15.45 -6.84
N PRO A 223 5.16 -15.79 -5.53
CA PRO A 223 4.70 -14.88 -4.49
C PRO A 223 5.74 -13.77 -4.26
N PRO A 224 5.36 -12.63 -3.63
CA PRO A 224 6.31 -11.59 -3.29
C PRO A 224 7.38 -12.11 -2.32
N ASP A 225 8.64 -12.11 -2.73
CA ASP A 225 9.79 -12.42 -1.88
C ASP A 225 11.00 -11.60 -2.35
N ILE A 226 11.35 -10.56 -1.59
CA ILE A 226 12.43 -9.65 -1.93
C ILE A 226 13.83 -10.26 -1.83
N GLN A 227 13.98 -11.37 -1.12
CA GLN A 227 15.26 -12.06 -0.97
C GLN A 227 15.62 -12.89 -2.20
N ILE A 228 14.59 -13.40 -2.91
CA ILE A 228 14.75 -14.30 -4.06
C ILE A 228 14.76 -13.52 -5.38
N TYR A 229 13.87 -12.53 -5.50
CA TYR A 229 13.46 -12.03 -6.81
C TYR A 229 14.13 -10.69 -7.16
N ARG A 230 15.47 -10.70 -7.26
CA ARG A 230 16.21 -9.60 -7.88
C ARG A 230 15.95 -9.58 -9.38
N ARG A 231 16.14 -8.41 -10.00
CA ARG A 231 15.80 -8.18 -11.42
C ARG A 231 16.36 -9.25 -12.36
N ASP A 232 17.64 -9.60 -12.19
CA ASP A 232 18.33 -10.57 -13.08
C ASP A 232 17.75 -11.99 -12.90
N ALA A 233 17.45 -12.38 -11.67
CA ALA A 233 16.81 -13.66 -11.39
C ALA A 233 15.39 -13.73 -11.98
N LEU A 234 14.61 -12.65 -11.89
CA LEU A 234 13.28 -12.55 -12.49
C LEU A 234 13.32 -12.65 -14.02
N ASN A 235 14.23 -11.93 -14.67
CA ASN A 235 14.39 -12.02 -16.12
C ASN A 235 14.73 -13.44 -16.55
N PHE A 236 15.69 -14.08 -15.87
CA PHE A 236 16.06 -15.48 -16.14
C PHE A 236 14.86 -16.42 -15.96
N ILE A 237 14.08 -16.27 -14.89
CA ILE A 237 12.90 -17.08 -14.63
C ILE A 237 11.88 -16.95 -15.78
N LEU A 238 11.55 -15.71 -16.16
CA LEU A 238 10.55 -15.45 -17.21
C LEU A 238 10.98 -16.04 -18.56
N GLU A 239 12.25 -15.84 -18.95
CA GLU A 239 12.80 -16.36 -20.21
C GLU A 239 12.85 -17.89 -20.21
N GLU A 240 13.36 -18.52 -19.16
CA GLU A 240 13.52 -19.97 -19.08
C GLU A 240 12.16 -20.68 -19.02
N CYS A 241 11.21 -20.14 -18.26
CA CYS A 241 9.84 -20.67 -18.20
C CYS A 241 9.14 -20.53 -19.56
N TYR A 242 9.23 -19.38 -20.23
CA TYR A 242 8.65 -19.21 -21.56
C TYR A 242 9.23 -20.20 -22.59
N ARG A 243 10.56 -20.37 -22.60
CA ARG A 243 11.26 -21.32 -23.47
C ARG A 243 10.84 -22.78 -23.26
N LYS A 244 10.40 -23.11 -22.05
CA LYS A 244 9.94 -24.45 -21.66
C LYS A 244 8.41 -24.60 -21.69
N ASN A 245 7.68 -23.62 -22.24
CA ASN A 245 6.23 -23.57 -22.27
C ASN A 245 5.55 -23.66 -20.89
N VAL A 246 6.20 -23.14 -19.85
CA VAL A 246 5.66 -23.05 -18.50
C VAL A 246 5.21 -21.62 -18.25
N PRO A 247 3.89 -21.34 -18.08
CA PRO A 247 3.41 -20.01 -17.73
C PRO A 247 3.89 -19.61 -16.35
N VAL A 248 4.10 -18.30 -16.16
CA VAL A 248 4.42 -17.71 -14.86
C VAL A 248 3.24 -16.90 -14.37
N MET A 249 2.83 -17.10 -13.11
CA MET A 249 1.94 -16.25 -12.37
C MET A 249 2.71 -15.47 -11.32
N ALA A 250 2.76 -14.15 -11.45
CA ALA A 250 3.60 -13.26 -10.67
C ALA A 250 2.78 -12.30 -9.77
N TYR A 251 3.48 -11.50 -8.97
CA TYR A 251 2.90 -10.66 -7.92
C TYR A 251 2.76 -9.17 -8.27
N SER A 252 2.96 -8.77 -9.52
CA SER A 252 2.79 -7.37 -9.90
C SER A 252 2.50 -7.18 -11.39
N LYS A 253 1.79 -6.11 -11.73
CA LYS A 253 1.56 -5.67 -13.12
C LYS A 253 2.87 -5.55 -13.90
N GLN A 254 3.91 -5.03 -13.27
CA GLN A 254 5.22 -4.84 -13.90
C GLN A 254 5.81 -6.16 -14.39
N LEU A 255 5.61 -7.24 -13.64
CA LEU A 255 6.05 -8.58 -14.05
C LEU A 255 5.20 -9.16 -15.19
N ALA A 256 3.90 -8.84 -15.25
CA ALA A 256 3.10 -9.17 -16.43
C ALA A 256 3.63 -8.44 -17.67
N VAL A 257 3.93 -7.16 -17.57
CA VAL A 257 4.55 -6.38 -18.67
C VAL A 257 5.92 -6.94 -19.06
N ALA A 258 6.71 -7.41 -18.08
CA ALA A 258 8.03 -8.01 -18.31
C ALA A 258 7.99 -9.41 -18.94
N GLY A 259 6.83 -10.09 -18.97
CA GLY A 259 6.70 -11.41 -19.62
C GLY A 259 6.05 -12.51 -18.80
N ALA A 260 5.57 -12.24 -17.58
CA ALA A 260 4.73 -13.21 -16.89
C ALA A 260 3.37 -13.34 -17.61
N ALA A 261 2.87 -14.58 -17.77
CA ALA A 261 1.58 -14.81 -18.43
C ALA A 261 0.41 -14.22 -17.64
N LEU A 262 0.49 -14.31 -16.33
CA LEU A 262 -0.49 -13.80 -15.36
C LEU A 262 0.24 -13.01 -14.27
N ALA A 263 -0.39 -11.98 -13.74
CA ALA A 263 0.08 -11.34 -12.52
C ALA A 263 -1.08 -10.84 -11.67
N MET A 264 -0.92 -10.92 -10.36
CA MET A 264 -1.80 -10.29 -9.39
C MET A 264 -1.17 -8.98 -8.95
N ASP A 265 -1.99 -7.97 -8.77
CA ASP A 265 -1.58 -6.69 -8.20
C ASP A 265 -2.69 -6.16 -7.29
N ILE A 266 -2.41 -5.07 -6.62
CA ILE A 266 -3.31 -4.46 -5.66
C ILE A 266 -3.82 -3.13 -6.22
N ASP A 267 -5.09 -2.81 -5.98
CA ASP A 267 -5.59 -1.46 -6.22
C ASP A 267 -5.13 -0.53 -5.08
N TYR A 268 -4.06 0.25 -5.35
CA TYR A 268 -3.49 1.16 -4.37
C TYR A 268 -4.47 2.25 -3.92
N GLN A 269 -5.38 2.68 -4.79
CA GLN A 269 -6.43 3.63 -4.41
C GLN A 269 -7.44 2.96 -3.49
N ASP A 270 -7.80 1.71 -3.76
CA ASP A 270 -8.72 0.99 -2.89
C ASP A 270 -8.11 0.66 -1.52
N ILE A 271 -6.81 0.40 -1.45
CA ILE A 271 -6.08 0.32 -0.16
C ILE A 271 -6.26 1.62 0.63
N GLY A 272 -6.12 2.78 0.00
CA GLY A 272 -6.33 4.07 0.64
C GLY A 272 -7.76 4.24 1.14
N ARG A 273 -8.76 3.91 0.32
CA ARG A 273 -10.18 3.91 0.72
C ARG A 273 -10.46 2.93 1.86
N GLN A 274 -9.95 1.71 1.78
CA GLN A 274 -10.09 0.71 2.84
C GLN A 274 -9.47 1.18 4.16
N THR A 275 -8.33 1.86 4.10
CA THR A 275 -7.69 2.46 5.28
C THR A 275 -8.56 3.59 5.86
N ALA A 276 -9.16 4.43 5.02
CA ALA A 276 -10.08 5.47 5.47
C ALA A 276 -11.34 4.88 6.13
N ASP A 277 -11.94 3.83 5.54
CA ASP A 277 -13.08 3.12 6.12
C ASP A 277 -12.72 2.56 7.52
N LEU A 278 -11.53 1.99 7.66
CA LEU A 278 -11.01 1.50 8.94
C LEU A 278 -10.88 2.63 9.97
N VAL A 279 -10.31 3.77 9.60
CA VAL A 279 -10.12 4.95 10.47
C VAL A 279 -11.46 5.56 10.87
N LEU A 280 -12.33 5.85 9.90
CA LEU A 280 -13.65 6.43 10.15
C LEU A 280 -14.53 5.53 11.03
N GLY A 281 -14.51 4.22 10.76
CA GLY A 281 -15.22 3.23 11.58
C GLY A 281 -14.72 3.16 13.02
N LYS A 282 -13.43 3.45 13.25
CA LYS A 282 -12.84 3.53 14.59
C LYS A 282 -13.22 4.82 15.32
N LEU A 283 -13.09 5.95 14.66
CA LEU A 283 -13.41 7.26 15.26
C LEU A 283 -14.88 7.35 15.64
N SER A 284 -15.80 6.84 14.80
CA SER A 284 -17.24 6.88 15.08
C SER A 284 -17.68 5.99 16.26
N ARG A 285 -16.98 4.88 16.49
CA ARG A 285 -17.34 3.92 17.57
C ARG A 285 -16.63 4.18 18.89
N LYS A 286 -15.71 5.14 18.97
CA LYS A 286 -14.78 5.34 20.10
C LYS A 286 -14.08 4.04 20.55
N GLN A 287 -14.04 3.04 19.68
CA GLN A 287 -13.43 1.72 19.89
C GLN A 287 -12.44 1.47 18.79
N LEU A 288 -11.20 1.78 19.07
CA LEU A 288 -10.08 1.28 18.31
C LEU A 288 -9.96 -0.22 18.63
N ALA A 289 -10.51 -1.09 17.77
CA ALA A 289 -10.26 -2.53 17.94
C ALA A 289 -8.76 -2.77 17.79
N LEU A 290 -8.10 -3.10 18.90
CA LEU A 290 -6.67 -3.31 19.01
C LEU A 290 -6.19 -4.40 18.04
N ASN A 291 -5.07 -4.14 17.36
CA ASN A 291 -4.30 -5.13 16.61
C ASN A 291 -5.03 -5.81 15.44
N ARG A 292 -5.92 -5.09 14.75
CA ARG A 292 -6.58 -5.59 13.54
C ARG A 292 -5.78 -5.24 12.30
N ILE A 293 -5.19 -6.26 11.68
CA ILE A 293 -4.54 -6.14 10.37
C ILE A 293 -5.45 -6.77 9.32
N GLU A 294 -5.82 -5.98 8.34
CA GLU A 294 -6.63 -6.41 7.20
C GLU A 294 -5.75 -6.67 5.97
N THR A 295 -6.20 -7.55 5.10
CA THR A 295 -5.61 -7.77 3.79
C THR A 295 -6.33 -6.93 2.72
N PRO A 296 -5.73 -6.70 1.54
CA PRO A 296 -6.39 -5.98 0.46
C PRO A 296 -7.73 -6.62 0.10
N ARG A 297 -8.79 -5.83 0.08
CA ARG A 297 -10.12 -6.30 -0.33
C ARG A 297 -10.22 -6.45 -1.86
N THR A 298 -9.51 -5.62 -2.62
CA THR A 298 -9.49 -5.63 -4.08
C THR A 298 -8.14 -6.12 -4.60
N VAL A 299 -8.17 -7.25 -5.31
CA VAL A 299 -7.01 -7.82 -6.01
C VAL A 299 -7.28 -7.76 -7.51
N LEU A 300 -6.33 -7.19 -8.25
CA LEU A 300 -6.38 -7.02 -9.70
C LEU A 300 -5.63 -8.19 -10.37
N LEU A 301 -6.24 -8.81 -11.37
CA LEU A 301 -5.57 -9.81 -12.21
C LEU A 301 -5.18 -9.20 -13.56
N TYR A 302 -3.91 -9.32 -13.91
CA TYR A 302 -3.34 -8.92 -15.20
C TYR A 302 -3.02 -10.14 -16.04
N ILE A 303 -3.38 -10.09 -17.32
CA ILE A 303 -3.09 -11.13 -18.32
C ILE A 303 -2.20 -10.50 -19.38
N ASN A 304 -1.01 -11.08 -19.60
CA ASN A 304 -0.22 -10.73 -20.77
C ASN A 304 -0.72 -11.53 -21.98
N GLU A 305 -1.49 -10.88 -22.84
CA GLU A 305 -2.15 -11.51 -23.99
C GLU A 305 -1.14 -12.14 -24.94
N LYS A 306 -0.03 -11.47 -25.24
CA LYS A 306 1.02 -11.97 -26.14
C LYS A 306 1.63 -13.26 -25.61
N VAL A 307 1.98 -13.26 -24.31
CA VAL A 307 2.57 -14.44 -23.66
C VAL A 307 1.55 -15.57 -23.53
N ALA A 308 0.32 -15.25 -23.13
CA ALA A 308 -0.74 -16.24 -23.01
C ALA A 308 -1.04 -16.96 -24.34
N LEU A 309 -1.13 -16.20 -25.43
CA LEU A 309 -1.33 -16.75 -26.78
C LEU A 309 -0.11 -17.55 -27.23
N GLY A 310 1.11 -17.05 -27.02
CA GLY A 310 2.36 -17.76 -27.35
C GLY A 310 2.53 -19.11 -26.65
N LEU A 311 2.00 -19.22 -25.43
CA LEU A 311 1.98 -20.46 -24.65
C LEU A 311 0.72 -21.31 -24.87
N GLY A 312 -0.20 -20.90 -25.74
CA GLY A 312 -1.46 -21.61 -26.00
C GLY A 312 -2.38 -21.70 -24.78
N LEU A 313 -2.35 -20.73 -23.87
CA LEU A 313 -3.16 -20.75 -22.66
C LEU A 313 -4.63 -20.48 -22.97
N HIS A 314 -5.49 -21.34 -22.43
CA HIS A 314 -6.93 -21.14 -22.47
C HIS A 314 -7.42 -20.56 -21.15
N ILE A 315 -7.60 -19.24 -21.11
CA ILE A 315 -8.13 -18.52 -19.93
C ILE A 315 -9.65 -18.38 -20.08
N PRO A 316 -10.43 -18.85 -19.09
CA PRO A 316 -11.90 -18.79 -19.16
C PRO A 316 -12.41 -17.34 -19.36
N ARG A 317 -13.44 -17.18 -20.19
CA ARG A 317 -14.02 -15.87 -20.51
C ARG A 317 -14.44 -15.07 -19.28
N LYS A 318 -14.97 -15.77 -18.26
CA LYS A 318 -15.35 -15.17 -16.98
C LYS A 318 -14.16 -14.47 -16.29
N VAL A 319 -12.98 -15.06 -16.38
CA VAL A 319 -11.76 -14.50 -15.78
C VAL A 319 -11.23 -13.37 -16.67
N SER A 320 -11.07 -13.60 -17.98
CA SER A 320 -10.51 -12.59 -18.88
C SER A 320 -11.36 -11.31 -18.98
N SER A 321 -12.68 -11.41 -18.84
CA SER A 321 -13.56 -10.23 -18.86
C SER A 321 -13.47 -9.35 -17.61
N SER A 322 -12.98 -9.89 -16.49
CA SER A 322 -12.76 -9.17 -15.23
C SER A 322 -11.28 -8.84 -14.97
N SER A 323 -10.41 -9.09 -15.95
CA SER A 323 -8.97 -8.90 -15.85
C SER A 323 -8.49 -7.74 -16.70
N PHE A 324 -7.31 -7.21 -16.35
CA PHE A 324 -6.62 -6.19 -17.13
C PHE A 324 -5.69 -6.86 -18.14
N ILE A 325 -5.77 -6.44 -19.41
CA ILE A 325 -4.93 -6.99 -20.47
C ILE A 325 -3.71 -6.10 -20.67
N VAL A 326 -2.52 -6.73 -20.69
CA VAL A 326 -1.25 -6.09 -21.05
C VAL A 326 -0.59 -6.83 -22.20
N GLY A 327 0.42 -6.23 -22.85
CA GLY A 327 1.14 -6.86 -23.97
C GLY A 327 0.33 -6.96 -25.25
N ARG A 328 -0.78 -6.23 -25.36
CA ARG A 328 -1.49 -6.05 -26.62
C ARG A 328 -0.60 -5.20 -27.55
N GLU A 329 -0.24 -5.74 -28.70
CA GLU A 329 0.26 -4.88 -29.79
C GLU A 329 -0.93 -4.03 -30.24
N ASP A 330 -0.77 -2.70 -30.22
CA ASP A 330 -1.72 -1.81 -30.87
C ASP A 330 -1.79 -2.24 -32.35
N ARG A 331 -2.83 -2.96 -32.70
CA ARG A 331 -3.15 -3.15 -34.10
C ARG A 331 -3.58 -1.79 -34.62
N GLN A 332 -2.59 -1.00 -35.04
CA GLN A 332 -2.87 0.15 -35.86
C GLN A 332 -3.65 -0.33 -37.10
N LYS A 333 -4.93 0.06 -37.14
CA LYS A 333 -5.73 0.03 -38.34
C LYS A 333 -5.37 1.23 -39.19
#